data_fa02bd3ba9fffd9ad0199a7f37405118
#
_entry.id   fa02bd3ba9fffd9ad0199a7f37405118
#
_cell.length_a   1.000
_cell.length_b   1.000
_cell.length_c   1.000
_cell.angle_alpha   90.00
_cell.angle_beta   90.00
_cell.angle_gamma   90.00
#
_symmetry.space_group_name_H-M   'P 1'
#
loop_
_entity.id
_entity.type
_entity.pdbx_description
1 polymer ?
#
loop_
_entity_poly.entity_id
_entity_poly.type
_entity_poly.pdbx_seq_one_letter_code
_entity_poly.pdbx_strand_id
1 'polypeptide(L)'
;DHVIVDVAGRNSRELITGALVAHLIIAPHQCSQLDLDTLGELQDQIVRIRDLNPSLKVLAYHSMASTNPSVRETERSEFIEFLSEFPGIESLKSIGYYRKAYKDAIPSGRSVQEGANEQAAKEISDLIEEVFHGA
;
A
#
# COMPACT_ATOMS: atom_id res chain seq x y z
N ASP A 1 -11.30 -10.41 14.74
CA ASP A 1 -10.13 -11.10 14.17
C ASP A 1 -9.93 -10.61 12.73
N HIS A 2 -8.66 -10.50 12.30
CA HIS A 2 -8.30 -10.09 10.95
C HIS A 2 -7.48 -11.20 10.29
N VAL A 3 -7.68 -11.38 8.99
CA VAL A 3 -6.87 -12.28 8.16
C VAL A 3 -6.18 -11.44 7.10
N ILE A 4 -4.86 -11.53 7.03
CA ILE A 4 -4.04 -10.89 6.01
C ILE A 4 -3.62 -11.95 5.01
N VAL A 5 -3.89 -11.70 3.73
CA VAL A 5 -3.51 -12.60 2.64
C VAL A 5 -2.47 -11.86 1.78
N ASP A 6 -1.24 -12.36 1.79
CA ASP A 6 -0.20 -11.89 0.88
C ASP A 6 -0.34 -12.60 -0.46
N VAL A 7 -0.57 -11.84 -1.52
CA VAL A 7 -0.78 -12.36 -2.87
C VAL A 7 0.33 -11.86 -3.80
N ALA A 8 0.68 -12.68 -4.79
CA ALA A 8 1.59 -12.26 -5.84
C ALA A 8 0.99 -11.04 -6.56
N GLY A 9 1.81 -10.01 -6.73
CA GLY A 9 1.43 -8.84 -7.49
C GLY A 9 1.18 -9.16 -8.96
N ARG A 10 0.57 -8.23 -9.67
CA ARG A 10 0.22 -8.29 -11.10
C ARG A 10 -0.74 -9.43 -11.47
N ASN A 11 -1.84 -9.08 -12.08
CA ASN A 11 -2.75 -9.90 -12.90
C ASN A 11 -2.79 -11.40 -12.51
N SER A 12 -2.53 -11.69 -11.24
CA SER A 12 -2.46 -13.06 -10.77
C SER A 12 -3.87 -13.59 -10.48
N ARG A 13 -4.06 -14.87 -10.73
CA ARG A 13 -5.30 -15.57 -10.39
C ARG A 13 -5.57 -15.47 -8.89
N GLU A 14 -4.53 -15.48 -8.09
CA GLU A 14 -4.57 -15.37 -6.63
C GLU A 14 -5.10 -14.01 -6.17
N LEU A 15 -4.67 -12.93 -6.84
CA LEU A 15 -5.20 -11.58 -6.57
C LEU A 15 -6.70 -11.52 -6.84
N ILE A 16 -7.14 -12.01 -7.98
CA ILE A 16 -8.57 -12.01 -8.35
C ILE A 16 -9.38 -12.84 -7.36
N THR A 17 -8.93 -14.05 -7.06
CA THR A 17 -9.63 -14.94 -6.13
C THR A 17 -9.70 -14.35 -4.71
N GLY A 18 -8.59 -13.80 -4.22
CA GLY A 18 -8.54 -13.13 -2.92
C GLY A 18 -9.44 -11.90 -2.87
N ALA A 19 -9.42 -11.08 -3.91
CA ALA A 19 -10.21 -9.86 -3.99
C ALA A 19 -11.73 -10.08 -4.01
N LEU A 20 -12.18 -11.22 -4.53
CA LEU A 20 -13.61 -11.58 -4.52
C LEU A 20 -14.19 -11.73 -3.12
N VAL A 21 -13.36 -12.09 -2.14
CA VAL A 21 -13.78 -12.32 -0.74
C VAL A 21 -13.18 -11.32 0.24
N ALA A 22 -12.28 -10.46 -0.22
CA ALA A 22 -11.64 -9.45 0.63
C ALA A 22 -12.60 -8.30 0.96
N HIS A 23 -12.44 -7.72 2.15
CA HIS A 23 -13.07 -6.44 2.51
C HIS A 23 -12.25 -5.26 2.03
N LEU A 24 -10.93 -5.45 1.96
CA LEU A 24 -9.96 -4.41 1.67
C LEU A 24 -8.75 -4.97 0.92
N ILE A 25 -8.29 -4.25 -0.08
CA ILE A 25 -6.98 -4.41 -0.68
C ILE A 25 -6.10 -3.24 -0.28
N ILE A 26 -4.89 -3.53 0.18
CA ILE A 26 -3.84 -2.54 0.33
C ILE A 26 -2.83 -2.80 -0.78
N ALA A 27 -2.62 -1.80 -1.62
CA ALA A 27 -1.71 -1.87 -2.75
C ALA A 27 -0.49 -0.96 -2.51
N PRO A 28 0.65 -1.53 -2.05
CA PRO A 28 1.87 -0.75 -1.90
C PRO A 28 2.45 -0.38 -3.26
N HIS A 29 2.70 0.91 -3.46
CA HIS A 29 3.32 1.45 -4.67
C HIS A 29 4.37 2.49 -4.35
N GLN A 30 5.44 2.49 -5.13
CA GLN A 30 6.43 3.56 -5.14
C GLN A 30 5.96 4.66 -6.10
N CYS A 31 6.46 5.88 -5.91
CA CYS A 31 6.29 6.95 -6.90
C CYS A 31 7.28 6.77 -8.06
N SER A 32 7.02 5.79 -8.91
CA SER A 32 7.82 5.50 -10.10
C SER A 32 6.90 5.22 -11.29
N GLN A 33 7.36 5.50 -12.50
CA GLN A 33 6.55 5.29 -13.72
C GLN A 33 6.13 3.82 -13.88
N LEU A 34 7.02 2.88 -13.56
CA LEU A 34 6.73 1.45 -13.64
C LEU A 34 5.61 1.00 -12.68
N ASP A 35 5.56 1.59 -11.49
CA ASP A 35 4.52 1.28 -10.52
C ASP A 35 3.19 1.92 -10.90
N LEU A 36 3.24 3.02 -11.62
CA LEU A 36 2.07 3.74 -12.11
C LEU A 36 1.33 2.93 -13.20
N ASP A 37 2.06 2.27 -14.09
CA ASP A 37 1.48 1.40 -15.11
C ASP A 37 0.75 0.20 -14.46
N THR A 38 1.28 -0.33 -13.36
CA THR A 38 0.64 -1.43 -12.62
C THR A 38 -0.65 -1.01 -11.91
N LEU A 39 -0.81 0.26 -11.55
CA LEU A 39 -2.08 0.78 -11.01
C LEU A 39 -3.20 0.80 -12.05
N GLY A 40 -2.88 1.10 -13.31
CA GLY A 40 -3.84 1.00 -14.40
C GLY A 40 -4.38 -0.42 -14.59
N GLU A 41 -3.48 -1.41 -14.58
CA GLU A 41 -3.88 -2.82 -14.64
C GLU A 41 -4.73 -3.23 -13.43
N LEU A 42 -4.37 -2.78 -12.24
CA LEU A 42 -5.14 -3.05 -11.02
C LEU A 42 -6.53 -2.41 -11.09
N GLN A 43 -6.63 -1.17 -11.56
CA GLN A 43 -7.92 -0.48 -11.74
C GLN A 43 -8.86 -1.28 -12.66
N ASP A 44 -8.36 -1.77 -13.78
CA ASP A 44 -9.17 -2.55 -14.73
C ASP A 44 -9.70 -3.85 -14.11
N GLN A 45 -8.89 -4.49 -13.27
CA GLN A 45 -9.31 -5.68 -12.52
C GLN A 45 -10.35 -5.35 -11.45
N ILE A 46 -10.13 -4.27 -10.71
CA ILE A 46 -11.03 -3.83 -9.64
C ILE A 46 -12.43 -3.54 -10.18
N VAL A 47 -12.54 -2.90 -11.33
CA VAL A 47 -13.84 -2.64 -11.97
C VAL A 47 -14.62 -3.94 -12.17
N ARG A 48 -13.96 -4.98 -12.66
CA ARG A 48 -14.59 -6.30 -12.88
C ARG A 48 -14.90 -7.03 -11.56
N ILE A 49 -14.00 -6.95 -10.58
CA ILE A 49 -14.18 -7.59 -9.28
C ILE A 49 -15.35 -6.95 -8.52
N ARG A 50 -15.53 -5.64 -8.62
CA ARG A 50 -16.62 -4.92 -7.96
C ARG A 50 -18.02 -5.30 -8.46
N ASP A 51 -18.13 -5.87 -9.65
CA ASP A 51 -19.40 -6.44 -10.10
C ASP A 51 -19.84 -7.63 -9.22
N LEU A 52 -18.88 -8.34 -8.64
CA LEU A 52 -19.11 -9.50 -7.77
C LEU A 52 -18.90 -9.20 -6.28
N ASN A 53 -18.09 -8.20 -5.96
CA ASN A 53 -17.80 -7.73 -4.60
C ASN A 53 -17.87 -6.19 -4.54
N PRO A 54 -19.09 -5.61 -4.56
CA PRO A 54 -19.27 -4.16 -4.65
C PRO A 54 -18.80 -3.40 -3.40
N SER A 55 -18.62 -4.08 -2.27
CA SER A 55 -18.15 -3.46 -1.02
C SER A 55 -16.62 -3.40 -0.90
N LEU A 56 -15.89 -3.96 -1.87
CA LEU A 56 -14.43 -3.98 -1.85
C LEU A 56 -13.86 -2.56 -1.83
N LYS A 57 -13.06 -2.26 -0.82
CA LYS A 57 -12.23 -1.06 -0.75
C LYS A 57 -10.83 -1.35 -1.26
N VAL A 58 -10.26 -0.39 -1.98
CA VAL A 58 -8.89 -0.48 -2.48
C VAL A 58 -8.14 0.78 -2.10
N LEU A 59 -7.08 0.61 -1.33
CA LEU A 59 -6.25 1.67 -0.79
C LEU A 59 -4.83 1.55 -1.31
N ALA A 60 -4.32 2.60 -1.94
CA ALA A 60 -2.93 2.69 -2.33
C ALA A 60 -2.08 3.20 -1.16
N TYR A 61 -1.00 2.50 -0.88
CA TYR A 61 -0.03 2.85 0.14
C TYR A 61 1.26 3.35 -0.52
N HIS A 62 1.60 4.61 -0.30
CA HIS A 62 2.87 5.15 -0.78
C HIS A 62 4.00 4.50 0.01
N SER A 63 4.69 3.57 -0.61
CA SER A 63 5.78 2.80 -0.02
C SER A 63 7.14 3.21 -0.56
N MET A 64 8.18 2.96 0.21
CA MET A 64 9.57 3.27 -0.14
C MET A 64 9.79 4.74 -0.55
N ALA A 65 9.04 5.65 0.05
CA ALA A 65 9.15 7.07 -0.19
C ALA A 65 10.52 7.61 0.26
N SER A 66 10.97 8.68 -0.38
CA SER A 66 12.24 9.30 -0.03
C SER A 66 12.21 9.89 1.39
N THR A 67 13.26 9.65 2.15
CA THR A 67 13.48 10.30 3.44
C THR A 67 14.08 11.70 3.31
N ASN A 68 14.51 12.10 2.11
CA ASN A 68 15.09 13.40 1.85
C ASN A 68 14.01 14.50 1.91
N PRO A 69 14.09 15.46 2.85
CA PRO A 69 13.08 16.51 3.01
C PRO A 69 12.86 17.38 1.76
N SER A 70 13.88 17.55 0.92
CA SER A 70 13.79 18.37 -0.30
C SER A 70 13.03 17.68 -1.44
N VAL A 71 12.83 16.37 -1.35
CA VAL A 71 12.23 15.54 -2.42
C VAL A 71 10.86 15.00 -2.02
N ARG A 72 10.69 14.65 -0.75
CA ARG A 72 9.52 13.88 -0.28
C ARG A 72 8.17 14.56 -0.51
N GLU A 73 8.10 15.87 -0.41
CA GLU A 73 6.84 16.61 -0.63
C GLU A 73 6.43 16.59 -2.09
N THR A 74 7.39 16.80 -2.98
CA THR A 74 7.17 16.71 -4.43
C THR A 74 6.76 15.31 -4.82
N GLU A 75 7.50 14.31 -4.36
CA GLU A 75 7.21 12.88 -4.60
C GLU A 75 5.80 12.50 -4.09
N ARG A 76 5.41 12.97 -2.91
CA ARG A 76 4.06 12.74 -2.38
C ARG A 76 2.98 13.41 -3.23
N SER A 77 3.20 14.62 -3.66
CA SER A 77 2.27 15.37 -4.52
C SER A 77 2.09 14.67 -5.86
N GLU A 78 3.17 14.21 -6.48
CA GLU A 78 3.14 13.44 -7.72
C GLU A 78 2.37 12.12 -7.56
N PHE A 79 2.60 11.41 -6.45
CA PHE A 79 1.87 10.19 -6.12
C PHE A 79 0.35 10.42 -6.01
N ILE A 80 -0.06 11.47 -5.30
CA ILE A 80 -1.47 11.82 -5.14
C ILE A 80 -2.10 12.27 -6.46
N GLU A 81 -1.41 13.12 -7.21
CA GLU A 81 -1.86 13.58 -8.53
C GLU A 81 -2.10 12.39 -9.45
N PHE A 82 -1.17 11.47 -9.49
CA PHE A 82 -1.29 10.27 -10.29
C PHE A 82 -2.48 9.40 -9.87
N LEU A 83 -2.68 9.17 -8.57
CA LEU A 83 -3.83 8.42 -8.08
C LEU A 83 -5.18 9.06 -8.42
N SER A 84 -5.22 10.37 -8.64
CA SER A 84 -6.44 11.06 -9.03
C SER A 84 -7.01 10.59 -10.37
N GLU A 85 -6.19 9.96 -11.20
CA GLU A 85 -6.62 9.33 -12.45
C GLU A 85 -7.36 7.99 -12.24
N PHE A 86 -7.30 7.43 -11.03
CA PHE A 86 -7.89 6.14 -10.68
C PHE A 86 -8.95 6.30 -9.57
N PRO A 87 -10.18 6.72 -9.90
CA PRO A 87 -11.20 7.05 -8.89
C PRO A 87 -11.64 5.85 -8.03
N GLY A 88 -11.34 4.63 -8.47
CA GLY A 88 -11.61 3.41 -7.72
C GLY A 88 -10.58 3.08 -6.63
N ILE A 89 -9.47 3.82 -6.56
CA ILE A 89 -8.36 3.59 -5.65
C ILE A 89 -8.16 4.86 -4.80
N GLU A 90 -8.25 4.72 -3.48
CA GLU A 90 -8.03 5.81 -2.55
C GLU A 90 -6.61 5.79 -2.01
N SER A 91 -6.04 6.95 -1.72
CA SER A 91 -4.72 7.03 -1.08
C SER A 91 -4.83 6.94 0.43
N LEU A 92 -4.02 6.10 1.04
CA LEU A 92 -3.74 6.19 2.47
C LEU A 92 -2.96 7.47 2.80
N LYS A 93 -3.21 8.03 3.97
CA LYS A 93 -2.44 9.18 4.51
C LYS A 93 -1.09 8.73 5.00
N SER A 94 -1.02 7.53 5.58
CA SER A 94 0.21 6.89 6.03
C SER A 94 1.16 6.66 4.87
N ILE A 95 2.45 6.86 5.13
CA ILE A 95 3.54 6.73 4.16
C ILE A 95 4.61 5.84 4.74
N GLY A 96 5.11 4.88 3.96
CA GLY A 96 6.27 4.08 4.29
C GLY A 96 7.51 4.61 3.58
N TYR A 97 8.51 5.00 4.34
CA TYR A 97 9.75 5.53 3.80
C TYR A 97 10.79 4.43 3.54
N TYR A 98 11.71 4.70 2.62
CA TYR A 98 12.84 3.82 2.39
C TYR A 98 13.82 3.91 3.57
N ARG A 99 13.78 2.89 4.44
CA ARG A 99 14.65 2.80 5.62
C ARG A 99 15.39 1.47 5.66
N LYS A 100 16.65 1.54 6.01
CA LYS A 100 17.48 0.35 6.20
C LYS A 100 16.90 -0.59 7.27
N ALA A 101 16.23 -0.02 8.28
CA ALA A 101 15.62 -0.79 9.37
C ALA A 101 14.69 -1.92 8.89
N TYR A 102 13.95 -1.72 7.81
CA TYR A 102 13.09 -2.77 7.25
C TYR A 102 13.89 -3.97 6.74
N LYS A 103 15.01 -3.72 6.06
CA LYS A 103 15.89 -4.78 5.58
C LYS A 103 16.63 -5.48 6.73
N ASP A 104 17.06 -4.71 7.72
CA ASP A 104 17.82 -5.22 8.87
C ASP A 104 16.95 -6.10 9.79
N ALA A 105 15.64 -5.91 9.79
CA ALA A 105 14.70 -6.70 10.58
C ALA A 105 14.48 -8.12 10.00
N ILE A 106 14.56 -8.29 8.67
CA ILE A 106 14.25 -9.56 7.99
C ILE A 106 15.04 -10.76 8.54
N PRO A 107 16.39 -10.70 8.69
CA PRO A 107 17.16 -11.86 9.17
C PRO A 107 16.81 -12.30 10.60
N SER A 108 16.29 -11.38 11.42
CA SER A 108 15.89 -11.69 12.81
C SER A 108 14.47 -12.25 12.93
N GLY A 109 13.70 -12.22 11.83
CA GLY A 109 12.29 -12.59 11.84
C GLY A 109 11.40 -11.65 12.68
N ARG A 110 11.89 -10.46 12.99
CA ARG A 110 11.18 -9.45 13.77
C ARG A 110 10.60 -8.36 12.88
N SER A 111 9.54 -7.74 13.34
CA SER A 111 9.04 -6.51 12.73
C SER A 111 9.86 -5.29 13.15
N VAL A 112 9.77 -4.20 12.41
CA VAL A 112 10.41 -2.94 12.81
C VAL A 112 9.82 -2.35 14.09
N GLN A 113 8.60 -2.74 14.48
CA GLN A 113 7.98 -2.36 15.75
C GLN A 113 8.69 -2.94 16.98
N GLU A 114 9.38 -4.07 16.79
CA GLU A 114 10.18 -4.73 17.84
C GLU A 114 11.65 -4.28 17.83
N GLY A 115 12.01 -3.41 16.89
CA GLY A 115 13.36 -2.89 16.71
C GLY A 115 13.60 -1.56 17.39
N ALA A 116 14.82 -1.04 17.24
CA ALA A 116 15.26 0.23 17.84
C ALA A 116 14.91 1.47 17.00
N ASN A 117 14.45 1.31 15.76
CA ASN A 117 14.13 2.45 14.89
C ASN A 117 12.69 2.93 15.15
N GLU A 118 12.55 3.96 15.95
CA GLU A 118 11.26 4.53 16.34
C GLU A 118 10.47 5.09 15.16
N GLN A 119 11.13 5.64 14.15
CA GLN A 119 10.47 6.20 12.97
C GLN A 119 9.86 5.09 12.12
N ALA A 120 10.58 3.99 11.87
CA ALA A 120 10.06 2.84 11.15
C ALA A 120 8.90 2.17 11.92
N ALA A 121 9.04 2.04 13.24
CA ALA A 121 7.97 1.51 14.09
C ALA A 121 6.71 2.37 14.04
N LYS A 122 6.87 3.70 14.06
CA LYS A 122 5.76 4.65 13.97
C LYS A 122 5.05 4.55 12.62
N GLU A 123 5.77 4.42 11.51
CA GLU A 123 5.18 4.29 10.17
C GLU A 123 4.22 3.08 10.08
N ILE A 124 4.62 1.95 10.64
CA ILE A 124 3.77 0.75 10.68
C ILE A 124 2.58 0.94 11.63
N SER A 125 2.81 1.58 12.78
CA SER A 125 1.71 1.87 13.72
C SER A 125 0.67 2.80 13.10
N ASP A 126 1.10 3.85 12.41
CA ASP A 126 0.21 4.78 11.72
C ASP A 126 -0.60 4.07 10.62
N LEU A 127 0.04 3.17 9.86
CA LEU A 127 -0.63 2.35 8.84
C LEU A 127 -1.70 1.44 9.46
N ILE A 128 -1.38 0.74 10.53
CA ILE A 128 -2.30 -0.15 11.24
C ILE A 128 -3.50 0.66 11.78
N GLU A 129 -3.23 1.79 12.41
CA GLU A 129 -4.27 2.67 12.96
C GLU A 129 -5.22 3.16 11.87
N GLU A 130 -4.68 3.62 10.74
CA GLU A 130 -5.49 4.12 9.63
C GLU A 130 -6.34 3.01 8.98
N VAL A 131 -5.76 1.83 8.79
CA VAL A 131 -6.42 0.72 8.10
C VAL A 131 -7.49 0.06 8.97
N PHE A 132 -7.20 -0.18 10.24
CA PHE A 132 -8.06 -0.98 11.10
C PHE A 132 -8.93 -0.16 12.05
N HIS A 133 -8.55 1.08 12.34
CA HIS A 133 -9.29 1.95 13.26
C HIS A 133 -9.86 3.21 12.61
N GLY A 134 -9.60 3.41 11.33
CA GLY A 134 -10.18 4.50 10.55
C GLY A 134 -9.67 5.90 10.91
N ALA A 135 -8.43 5.96 11.33
CA ALA A 135 -7.81 7.24 11.71
C ALA A 135 -7.57 8.17 10.52
#